data_195ef7609e4b791a268e1d3f53d3e7b8
#
_entry.id   195ef7609e4b791a268e1d3f53d3e7b8
#
_cell.length_a   1.000
_cell.length_b   1.000
_cell.length_c   1.000
_cell.angle_alpha   90.00
_cell.angle_beta   90.00
_cell.angle_gamma   90.00
#
_symmetry.space_group_name_H-M   'P 1'
#
loop_
_entity.id
_entity.type
_entity.pdbx_description
1 polymer ?
#
loop_
_entity_poly.entity_id
_entity_poly.type
_entity_poly.pdbx_seq_one_letter_code
_entity_poly.pdbx_strand_id
1 'polypeptide(L)'
;MTALPMHFGREYYQRFYFNPRTAVASRAEMRARAELIAAFIAHVQLPVRRILDAGCGTGLLRGALLRLLPRAHYVGLESSDYLCRRYGWRRGRVEDFRPRAPFDLVICYDVLQYLDAVSAQRALGNFGRLCRGVLYFTALTRGDYERNCDRDRTDAAVHLRSARWYRTRLARQFRAAGLGLWVRRGAPLTLWELEAG
;
A
#
# COMPACT_ATOMS: atom_id res chain seq x y z
N MET A 1 17.40 -6.68 -20.86
CA MET A 1 15.99 -6.64 -21.32
C MET A 1 15.32 -5.47 -20.61
N THR A 2 15.10 -4.38 -21.33
CA THR A 2 14.43 -3.18 -20.82
C THR A 2 12.94 -3.52 -20.62
N ALA A 3 12.45 -3.53 -19.39
CA ALA A 3 11.04 -3.74 -19.12
C ALA A 3 10.26 -2.63 -19.85
N LEU A 4 9.30 -3.02 -20.69
CA LEU A 4 8.38 -2.11 -21.33
C LEU A 4 7.69 -1.27 -20.24
N PRO A 5 7.52 0.06 -20.44
CA PRO A 5 6.82 0.88 -19.47
C PRO A 5 5.39 0.34 -19.33
N MET A 6 5.04 -0.13 -18.14
CA MET A 6 3.73 -0.70 -17.86
C MET A 6 2.70 0.41 -17.99
N HIS A 7 1.84 0.31 -19.00
CA HIS A 7 0.81 1.31 -19.28
C HIS A 7 -0.39 1.03 -18.37
N PHE A 8 -0.46 1.67 -17.21
CA PHE A 8 -1.64 1.68 -16.33
C PHE A 8 -2.74 2.55 -16.94
N GLY A 9 -3.20 2.15 -18.13
CA GLY A 9 -4.27 2.81 -18.88
C GLY A 9 -5.63 2.18 -18.64
N ARG A 10 -6.64 2.63 -19.43
CA ARG A 10 -8.02 2.16 -19.34
C ARG A 10 -8.14 0.64 -19.48
N GLU A 11 -7.42 0.01 -20.42
CA GLU A 11 -7.47 -1.42 -20.69
C GLU A 11 -6.98 -2.26 -19.53
N TYR A 12 -5.87 -1.83 -18.90
CA TYR A 12 -5.35 -2.46 -17.68
C TYR A 12 -6.41 -2.50 -16.57
N TYR A 13 -7.03 -1.34 -16.27
CA TYR A 13 -8.05 -1.27 -15.22
C TYR A 13 -9.34 -1.97 -15.59
N GLN A 14 -9.71 -1.98 -16.88
CA GLN A 14 -10.85 -2.76 -17.36
C GLN A 14 -10.66 -4.26 -17.05
N ARG A 15 -9.48 -4.80 -17.33
CA ARG A 15 -9.16 -6.19 -17.08
C ARG A 15 -9.07 -6.52 -15.59
N PHE A 16 -8.26 -5.80 -14.84
CA PHE A 16 -7.85 -6.18 -13.49
C PHE A 16 -8.70 -5.59 -12.36
N TYR A 17 -9.59 -4.63 -12.65
CA TYR A 17 -10.38 -3.97 -11.62
C TYR A 17 -11.87 -3.84 -11.92
N PHE A 18 -12.26 -3.70 -13.18
CA PHE A 18 -13.67 -3.47 -13.53
C PHE A 18 -14.38 -4.71 -14.06
N ASN A 19 -13.67 -5.72 -14.49
CA ASN A 19 -14.24 -7.00 -14.89
C ASN A 19 -14.34 -7.93 -13.66
N PRO A 20 -15.54 -8.31 -13.19
CA PRO A 20 -15.69 -9.15 -11.98
C PRO A 20 -15.02 -10.53 -12.07
N ARG A 21 -14.81 -11.03 -13.30
CA ARG A 21 -14.19 -12.36 -13.51
C ARG A 21 -12.67 -12.33 -13.32
N THR A 22 -12.03 -11.21 -13.56
CA THR A 22 -10.57 -11.05 -13.55
C THR A 22 -10.09 -10.01 -12.55
N ALA A 23 -10.99 -9.40 -11.79
CA ALA A 23 -10.63 -8.41 -10.79
C ALA A 23 -9.71 -8.99 -9.72
N VAL A 24 -8.58 -8.32 -9.48
CA VAL A 24 -7.54 -8.73 -8.53
C VAL A 24 -7.96 -8.59 -7.08
N ALA A 25 -8.98 -7.79 -6.80
CA ALA A 25 -9.51 -7.57 -5.45
C ALA A 25 -11.00 -7.23 -5.50
N SER A 26 -11.75 -7.76 -4.55
CA SER A 26 -13.18 -7.45 -4.38
C SER A 26 -13.38 -6.30 -3.38
N ARG A 27 -14.57 -5.67 -3.42
CA ARG A 27 -14.98 -4.68 -2.43
C ARG A 27 -15.07 -5.26 -1.02
N ALA A 28 -15.45 -6.54 -0.88
CA ALA A 28 -15.54 -7.22 0.41
C ALA A 28 -14.15 -7.42 1.02
N GLU A 29 -13.17 -7.89 0.25
CA GLU A 29 -11.78 -8.01 0.69
C GLU A 29 -11.19 -6.67 1.11
N MET A 30 -11.45 -5.61 0.35
CA MET A 30 -10.95 -4.27 0.69
C MET A 30 -11.63 -3.70 1.93
N ARG A 31 -12.89 -4.02 2.19
CA ARG A 31 -13.57 -3.66 3.44
C ARG A 31 -12.94 -4.38 4.63
N ALA A 32 -12.79 -5.70 4.56
CA ALA A 32 -12.15 -6.49 5.63
C ALA A 32 -10.73 -6.00 5.94
N ARG A 33 -9.98 -5.61 4.91
CA ARG A 33 -8.64 -5.01 5.06
C ARG A 33 -8.68 -3.65 5.76
N ALA A 34 -9.64 -2.79 5.42
CA ALA A 34 -9.83 -1.51 6.09
C ALA A 34 -10.23 -1.70 7.57
N GLU A 35 -11.06 -2.70 7.86
CA GLU A 35 -11.45 -3.08 9.23
C GLU A 35 -10.25 -3.57 10.04
N LEU A 36 -9.40 -4.44 9.48
CA LEU A 36 -8.15 -4.88 10.10
C LEU A 36 -7.24 -3.68 10.45
N ILE A 37 -7.03 -2.78 9.49
CA ILE A 37 -6.20 -1.59 9.69
C ILE A 37 -6.80 -0.71 10.80
N ALA A 38 -8.10 -0.45 10.77
CA ALA A 38 -8.77 0.39 11.75
C ALA A 38 -8.78 -0.23 13.14
N ALA A 39 -8.98 -1.55 13.25
CA ALA A 39 -8.91 -2.27 14.51
C ALA A 39 -7.52 -2.19 15.14
N PHE A 40 -6.46 -2.38 14.35
CA PHE A 40 -5.10 -2.19 14.83
C PHE A 40 -4.83 -0.74 15.27
N ILE A 41 -5.25 0.25 14.49
CA ILE A 41 -5.14 1.67 14.83
C ILE A 41 -5.82 1.98 16.17
N ALA A 42 -7.02 1.44 16.38
CA ALA A 42 -7.77 1.61 17.64
C ALA A 42 -7.05 0.91 18.81
N HIS A 43 -6.54 -0.30 18.60
CA HIS A 43 -5.81 -1.09 19.61
C HIS A 43 -4.55 -0.34 20.10
N VAL A 44 -3.75 0.19 19.19
CA VAL A 44 -2.54 0.97 19.54
C VAL A 44 -2.84 2.44 19.89
N GLN A 45 -4.11 2.83 19.94
CA GLN A 45 -4.60 4.16 20.28
C GLN A 45 -3.96 5.30 19.46
N LEU A 46 -3.66 5.04 18.18
CA LEU A 46 -3.07 6.05 17.30
C LEU A 46 -4.13 7.04 16.79
N PRO A 47 -4.04 8.35 17.11
CA PRO A 47 -4.95 9.35 16.55
C PRO A 47 -4.62 9.62 15.08
N VAL A 48 -5.39 9.02 14.15
CA VAL A 48 -5.20 9.22 12.72
C VAL A 48 -5.97 10.45 12.24
N ARG A 49 -5.23 11.45 11.77
CA ARG A 49 -5.75 12.67 11.13
C ARG A 49 -5.42 12.74 9.64
N ARG A 50 -4.39 12.05 9.21
CA ARG A 50 -3.92 12.08 7.82
C ARG A 50 -3.60 10.67 7.35
N ILE A 51 -4.23 10.28 6.23
CA ILE A 51 -4.03 9.00 5.55
C ILE A 51 -3.41 9.27 4.18
N LEU A 52 -2.34 8.57 3.84
CA LEU A 52 -1.83 8.45 2.48
C LEU A 52 -2.10 7.03 1.98
N ASP A 53 -2.78 6.93 0.85
CA ASP A 53 -2.90 5.68 0.09
C ASP A 53 -2.02 5.79 -1.16
N ALA A 54 -0.84 5.17 -1.07
CA ALA A 54 0.21 5.26 -2.08
C ALA A 54 0.04 4.16 -3.14
N GLY A 55 -0.36 4.56 -4.34
CA GLY A 55 -0.84 3.68 -5.40
C GLY A 55 -2.28 3.27 -5.15
N CYS A 56 -3.14 4.27 -4.84
CA CYS A 56 -4.53 4.04 -4.41
C CYS A 56 -5.43 3.38 -5.47
N GLY A 57 -4.97 3.28 -6.72
CA GLY A 57 -5.70 2.63 -7.80
C GLY A 57 -7.11 3.20 -7.97
N THR A 58 -8.12 2.33 -7.96
CA THR A 58 -9.54 2.72 -8.06
C THR A 58 -10.14 3.24 -6.75
N GLY A 59 -9.36 3.30 -5.66
CA GLY A 59 -9.78 3.86 -4.38
C GLY A 59 -10.71 2.96 -3.57
N LEU A 60 -10.62 1.65 -3.74
CA LEU A 60 -11.51 0.69 -3.06
C LEU A 60 -11.44 0.76 -1.52
N LEU A 61 -10.28 1.13 -0.95
CA LEU A 61 -10.10 1.30 0.50
C LEU A 61 -10.73 2.58 1.04
N ARG A 62 -10.77 3.66 0.23
CA ARG A 62 -11.13 5.01 0.69
C ARG A 62 -12.45 5.06 1.46
N GLY A 63 -13.50 4.50 0.87
CA GLY A 63 -14.86 4.60 1.47
C GLY A 63 -14.97 3.87 2.81
N ALA A 64 -14.34 2.71 2.96
CA ALA A 64 -14.33 1.96 4.21
C ALA A 64 -13.46 2.67 5.27
N LEU A 65 -12.26 3.12 4.90
CA LEU A 65 -11.36 3.83 5.81
C LEU A 65 -11.97 5.12 6.36
N LEU A 66 -12.63 5.93 5.52
CA LEU A 66 -13.23 7.19 5.97
C LEU A 66 -14.48 6.98 6.84
N ARG A 67 -15.18 5.85 6.73
CA ARG A 67 -16.23 5.49 7.69
C ARG A 67 -15.68 5.08 9.05
N LEU A 68 -14.57 4.35 9.06
CA LEU A 68 -13.94 3.85 10.28
C LEU A 68 -13.05 4.90 10.97
N LEU A 69 -12.49 5.82 10.19
CA LEU A 69 -11.60 6.90 10.64
C LEU A 69 -12.15 8.26 10.16
N PRO A 70 -13.35 8.68 10.63
CA PRO A 70 -14.09 9.82 10.04
C PRO A 70 -13.41 11.17 10.22
N ARG A 71 -12.45 11.29 11.14
CA ARG A 71 -11.69 12.53 11.37
C ARG A 71 -10.43 12.63 10.51
N ALA A 72 -10.15 11.62 9.67
CA ALA A 72 -8.94 11.57 8.87
C ALA A 72 -9.15 12.25 7.51
N HIS A 73 -8.16 13.04 7.10
CA HIS A 73 -8.04 13.54 5.74
C HIS A 73 -7.30 12.50 4.88
N TYR A 74 -7.95 12.02 3.84
CA TYR A 74 -7.42 11.00 2.92
C TYR A 74 -6.78 11.64 1.69
N VAL A 75 -5.57 11.20 1.37
CA VAL A 75 -4.83 11.56 0.15
C VAL A 75 -4.57 10.29 -0.64
N GLY A 76 -5.20 10.16 -1.81
CA GLY A 76 -4.86 9.14 -2.80
C GLY A 76 -3.71 9.63 -3.69
N LEU A 77 -2.60 8.91 -3.70
CA LEU A 77 -1.46 9.14 -4.60
C LEU A 77 -1.47 8.07 -5.68
N GLU A 78 -1.43 8.47 -6.94
CA GLU A 78 -1.53 7.56 -8.07
C GLU A 78 -0.62 8.00 -9.24
N SER A 79 -0.01 7.05 -9.92
CA SER A 79 0.84 7.30 -11.08
C SER A 79 0.08 7.26 -12.42
N SER A 80 -1.06 6.56 -12.46
CA SER A 80 -1.89 6.44 -13.66
C SER A 80 -2.62 7.74 -13.97
N ASP A 81 -2.32 8.33 -15.12
CA ASP A 81 -3.03 9.51 -15.63
C ASP A 81 -4.52 9.25 -15.84
N TYR A 82 -4.87 8.03 -16.23
CA TYR A 82 -6.27 7.63 -16.42
C TYR A 82 -7.04 7.69 -15.10
N LEU A 83 -6.51 7.13 -14.00
CA LEU A 83 -7.18 7.15 -12.71
C LEU A 83 -7.12 8.52 -12.05
N CYS A 84 -6.02 9.26 -12.20
CA CYS A 84 -5.93 10.62 -11.68
C CYS A 84 -7.02 11.52 -12.27
N ARG A 85 -7.23 11.46 -13.59
CA ARG A 85 -8.31 12.21 -14.25
C ARG A 85 -9.71 11.72 -13.85
N ARG A 86 -9.87 10.39 -13.70
CA ARG A 86 -11.17 9.79 -13.40
C ARG A 86 -11.66 10.06 -11.97
N TYR A 87 -10.76 10.05 -11.00
CA TYR A 87 -11.11 10.09 -9.57
C TYR A 87 -10.58 11.31 -8.83
N GLY A 88 -9.85 12.21 -9.51
CA GLY A 88 -9.25 13.38 -8.87
C GLY A 88 -8.09 13.04 -7.93
N TRP A 89 -7.41 11.93 -8.17
CA TRP A 89 -6.26 11.55 -7.33
C TRP A 89 -5.09 12.51 -7.52
N ARG A 90 -4.27 12.63 -6.47
CA ARG A 90 -3.01 13.33 -6.58
C ARG A 90 -2.04 12.52 -7.46
N ARG A 91 -1.66 13.11 -8.60
CA ARG A 91 -0.67 12.48 -9.47
C ARG A 91 0.71 12.50 -8.83
N GLY A 92 1.39 11.34 -8.82
CA GLY A 92 2.75 11.21 -8.33
C GLY A 92 3.16 9.76 -8.12
N ARG A 93 4.47 9.58 -7.90
CA ARG A 93 5.10 8.28 -7.63
C ARG A 93 5.54 8.24 -6.17
N VAL A 94 5.37 7.09 -5.53
CA VAL A 94 5.64 6.94 -4.09
C VAL A 94 7.12 7.18 -3.74
N GLU A 95 8.03 6.81 -4.61
CA GLU A 95 9.48 6.99 -4.41
C GLU A 95 9.91 8.46 -4.42
N ASP A 96 9.13 9.33 -5.07
CA ASP A 96 9.46 10.74 -5.24
C ASP A 96 8.53 11.69 -4.49
N PHE A 97 7.45 11.17 -3.92
CA PHE A 97 6.46 12.00 -3.25
C PHE A 97 7.04 12.71 -2.01
N ARG A 98 6.88 14.03 -1.96
CA ARG A 98 7.38 14.92 -0.90
C ARG A 98 6.23 15.79 -0.39
N PRO A 99 5.47 15.33 0.62
CA PRO A 99 4.42 16.14 1.25
C PRO A 99 5.05 17.16 2.21
N ARG A 100 4.30 18.24 2.51
CA ARG A 100 4.71 19.25 3.51
C ARG A 100 4.82 18.68 4.94
N ALA A 101 4.03 17.66 5.26
CA ALA A 101 4.04 16.99 6.56
C ALA A 101 3.74 15.50 6.39
N PRO A 102 4.27 14.62 7.28
CA PRO A 102 4.04 13.18 7.21
C PRO A 102 2.58 12.81 7.53
N PHE A 103 2.24 11.55 7.28
CA PHE A 103 0.94 10.94 7.51
C PHE A 103 0.98 10.05 8.76
N ASP A 104 -0.16 9.95 9.44
CA ASP A 104 -0.31 9.06 10.60
C ASP A 104 -0.44 7.61 10.16
N LEU A 105 -1.17 7.41 9.06
CA LEU A 105 -1.33 6.13 8.39
C LEU A 105 -0.89 6.25 6.93
N VAL A 106 0.02 5.38 6.52
CA VAL A 106 0.40 5.19 5.11
C VAL A 106 -0.03 3.79 4.69
N ILE A 107 -0.67 3.69 3.54
CA ILE A 107 -1.04 2.43 2.92
C ILE A 107 -0.28 2.32 1.61
N CYS A 108 0.35 1.17 1.38
CA CYS A 108 0.94 0.81 0.10
C CYS A 108 0.62 -0.67 -0.16
N TYR A 109 -0.49 -0.89 -0.85
CA TYR A 109 -1.04 -2.20 -1.10
C TYR A 109 -0.76 -2.64 -2.53
N ASP A 110 0.10 -3.64 -2.68
CA ASP A 110 0.44 -4.28 -3.95
C ASP A 110 0.90 -3.32 -5.07
N VAL A 111 1.82 -2.42 -4.72
CA VAL A 111 2.37 -1.40 -5.63
C VAL A 111 3.82 -1.69 -6.01
N LEU A 112 4.66 -2.07 -5.04
CA LEU A 112 6.10 -2.08 -5.26
C LEU A 112 6.59 -3.21 -6.17
N GLN A 113 5.78 -4.23 -6.43
CA GLN A 113 6.07 -5.25 -7.44
C GLN A 113 6.11 -4.67 -8.86
N TYR A 114 5.50 -3.52 -9.10
CA TYR A 114 5.52 -2.85 -10.40
C TYR A 114 6.74 -1.95 -10.61
N LEU A 115 7.51 -1.67 -9.57
CA LEU A 115 8.69 -0.83 -9.63
C LEU A 115 9.95 -1.67 -9.88
N ASP A 116 10.89 -1.16 -10.66
CA ASP A 116 12.24 -1.72 -10.75
C ASP A 116 12.95 -1.72 -9.37
N ALA A 117 14.12 -2.36 -9.29
CA ALA A 117 14.81 -2.52 -8.02
C ALA A 117 15.23 -1.19 -7.38
N VAL A 118 15.66 -0.23 -8.18
CA VAL A 118 16.11 1.10 -7.71
C VAL A 118 14.92 1.90 -7.19
N SER A 119 13.86 1.99 -7.98
CA SER A 119 12.63 2.71 -7.62
C SER A 119 11.96 2.10 -6.38
N ALA A 120 11.86 0.76 -6.31
CA ALA A 120 11.31 0.08 -5.14
C ALA A 120 12.14 0.33 -3.87
N GLN A 121 13.47 0.35 -3.97
CA GLN A 121 14.33 0.67 -2.84
C GLN A 121 14.18 2.13 -2.39
N ARG A 122 14.06 3.07 -3.33
CA ARG A 122 13.77 4.48 -3.04
C ARG A 122 12.42 4.64 -2.36
N ALA A 123 11.38 3.95 -2.84
CA ALA A 123 10.04 3.95 -2.22
C ALA A 123 10.09 3.46 -0.77
N LEU A 124 10.74 2.31 -0.51
CA LEU A 124 10.91 1.78 0.85
C LEU A 124 11.64 2.77 1.78
N GLY A 125 12.70 3.42 1.27
CA GLY A 125 13.40 4.48 2.01
C GLY A 125 12.51 5.69 2.27
N ASN A 126 11.65 6.05 1.31
CA ASN A 126 10.76 7.20 1.42
C ASN A 126 9.62 7.00 2.44
N PHE A 127 9.18 5.77 2.69
CA PHE A 127 8.14 5.52 3.71
C PHE A 127 8.51 6.09 5.08
N GLY A 128 9.78 6.11 5.45
CA GLY A 128 10.22 6.72 6.70
C GLY A 128 10.01 8.22 6.80
N ARG A 129 9.91 8.92 5.68
CA ARG A 129 9.55 10.36 5.61
C ARG A 129 8.05 10.55 5.50
N LEU A 130 7.37 9.63 4.82
CA LEU A 130 5.93 9.71 4.58
C LEU A 130 5.11 9.33 5.82
N CYS A 131 5.60 8.36 6.60
CA CYS A 131 4.87 7.76 7.71
C CYS A 131 5.50 8.13 9.07
N ARG A 132 4.69 8.69 9.98
CA ARG A 132 5.06 8.92 11.37
C ARG A 132 4.40 7.97 12.37
N GLY A 133 3.41 7.19 11.95
CA GLY A 133 2.65 6.27 12.78
C GLY A 133 2.70 4.83 12.27
N VAL A 134 1.69 4.43 11.54
CA VAL A 134 1.51 3.07 11.02
C VAL A 134 1.62 3.04 9.51
N LEU A 135 2.37 2.07 8.99
CA LEU A 135 2.42 1.71 7.58
C LEU A 135 1.72 0.36 7.41
N TYR A 136 0.71 0.30 6.55
CA TYR A 136 0.19 -0.94 6.01
C TYR A 136 0.86 -1.20 4.66
N PHE A 137 1.64 -2.28 4.58
CA PHE A 137 2.43 -2.60 3.40
C PHE A 137 2.28 -4.04 3.00
N THR A 138 1.89 -4.27 1.75
CA THR A 138 1.97 -5.57 1.07
C THR A 138 2.59 -5.41 -0.31
N ALA A 139 3.14 -6.47 -0.82
CA ALA A 139 3.62 -6.58 -2.19
C ALA A 139 3.60 -8.06 -2.59
N LEU A 140 3.27 -8.36 -3.83
CA LEU A 140 3.37 -9.71 -4.37
C LEU A 140 4.82 -10.18 -4.33
N THR A 141 5.10 -11.18 -3.49
CA THR A 141 6.43 -11.77 -3.41
C THR A 141 6.57 -12.94 -4.39
N ARG A 142 7.82 -13.35 -4.65
CA ARG A 142 8.07 -14.56 -5.45
C ARG A 142 7.38 -15.79 -4.84
N GLY A 143 7.48 -15.96 -3.53
CA GLY A 143 6.85 -17.09 -2.83
C GLY A 143 5.33 -17.08 -2.90
N ASP A 144 4.70 -15.90 -2.83
CA ASP A 144 3.25 -15.77 -2.98
C ASP A 144 2.81 -16.04 -4.42
N TYR A 145 3.55 -15.52 -5.40
CA TYR A 145 3.27 -15.79 -6.82
C TYR A 145 3.35 -17.28 -7.16
N GLU A 146 4.29 -18.00 -6.55
CA GLU A 146 4.48 -19.43 -6.80
C GLU A 146 3.42 -20.32 -6.12
N ARG A 147 2.92 -19.93 -4.93
CA ARG A 147 2.13 -20.81 -4.06
C ARG A 147 0.73 -20.32 -3.69
N ASN A 148 0.50 -19.02 -3.70
CA ASN A 148 -0.67 -18.44 -3.03
C ASN A 148 -1.60 -17.66 -3.98
N CYS A 149 -1.11 -17.16 -5.13
CA CYS A 149 -1.93 -16.34 -6.01
C CYS A 149 -2.66 -17.16 -7.07
N ASP A 150 -3.85 -16.70 -7.45
CA ASP A 150 -4.56 -17.11 -8.65
C ASP A 150 -3.90 -16.40 -9.85
N ARG A 151 -3.22 -17.17 -10.70
CA ARG A 151 -2.46 -16.63 -11.84
C ARG A 151 -3.33 -16.04 -12.93
N ASP A 152 -4.57 -16.49 -13.05
CA ASP A 152 -5.51 -15.95 -14.05
C ASP A 152 -5.99 -14.54 -13.67
N ARG A 153 -5.98 -14.25 -12.37
CA ARG A 153 -6.36 -12.96 -11.78
C ARG A 153 -5.16 -12.11 -11.38
N THR A 154 -3.94 -12.56 -11.63
CA THR A 154 -2.72 -11.89 -11.21
C THR A 154 -1.96 -11.35 -12.41
N ASP A 155 -1.57 -10.07 -12.37
CA ASP A 155 -0.70 -9.51 -13.39
C ASP A 155 0.70 -10.12 -13.28
N ALA A 156 1.16 -10.74 -14.36
CA ALA A 156 2.47 -11.37 -14.45
C ALA A 156 3.61 -10.38 -14.79
N ALA A 157 3.27 -9.17 -15.24
CA ALA A 157 4.25 -8.14 -15.62
C ALA A 157 4.79 -7.41 -14.38
N VAL A 158 5.43 -8.15 -13.47
CA VAL A 158 5.90 -7.66 -12.16
C VAL A 158 7.34 -8.06 -11.87
N HIS A 159 8.00 -7.30 -11.01
CA HIS A 159 9.32 -7.58 -10.47
C HIS A 159 9.22 -8.38 -9.17
N LEU A 160 9.22 -9.70 -9.25
CA LEU A 160 9.08 -10.57 -8.08
C LEU A 160 10.35 -10.55 -7.20
N ARG A 161 10.18 -10.18 -5.93
CA ARG A 161 11.21 -10.16 -4.90
C ARG A 161 10.83 -11.07 -3.75
N SER A 162 11.83 -11.51 -2.95
CA SER A 162 11.54 -12.29 -1.74
C SER A 162 10.93 -11.43 -0.63
N ALA A 163 10.13 -12.04 0.24
CA ALA A 163 9.61 -11.37 1.44
C ALA A 163 10.76 -10.80 2.31
N ARG A 164 11.89 -11.54 2.42
CA ARG A 164 13.10 -11.11 3.13
C ARG A 164 13.63 -9.79 2.56
N TRP A 165 13.62 -9.61 1.25
CA TRP A 165 14.10 -8.39 0.61
C TRP A 165 13.33 -7.15 1.07
N TYR A 166 11.99 -7.25 1.19
CA TYR A 166 11.14 -6.18 1.71
C TYR A 166 11.33 -5.98 3.22
N ARG A 167 11.25 -7.07 4.00
CA ARG A 167 11.35 -7.02 5.47
C ARG A 167 12.65 -6.40 5.95
N THR A 168 13.80 -6.78 5.39
CA THR A 168 15.10 -6.23 5.78
C THR A 168 15.19 -4.72 5.56
N ARG A 169 14.54 -4.20 4.52
CA ARG A 169 14.55 -2.76 4.22
C ARG A 169 13.57 -1.97 5.08
N LEU A 170 12.39 -2.50 5.30
CA LEU A 170 11.39 -1.89 6.20
C LEU A 170 11.87 -1.87 7.64
N ALA A 171 12.52 -2.93 8.12
CA ALA A 171 13.00 -3.04 9.49
C ALA A 171 14.01 -1.95 9.89
N ARG A 172 14.65 -1.28 8.94
CA ARG A 172 15.52 -0.12 9.21
C ARG A 172 14.76 1.06 9.84
N GLN A 173 13.47 1.19 9.55
CA GLN A 173 12.66 2.36 9.93
C GLN A 173 11.38 2.01 10.68
N PHE A 174 10.98 0.74 10.62
CA PHE A 174 9.72 0.24 11.19
C PHE A 174 9.97 -1.01 12.03
N ARG A 175 9.04 -1.32 12.93
CA ARG A 175 8.88 -2.63 13.58
C ARG A 175 7.67 -3.32 12.97
N ALA A 176 7.78 -4.60 12.66
CA ALA A 176 6.65 -5.40 12.19
C ALA A 176 5.66 -5.64 13.33
N ALA A 177 4.37 -5.55 13.03
CA ALA A 177 3.28 -5.93 13.93
C ALA A 177 2.44 -7.09 13.36
N GLY A 178 2.93 -7.71 12.27
CA GLY A 178 2.21 -8.79 11.60
C GLY A 178 1.17 -8.28 10.57
N LEU A 179 0.61 -9.21 9.79
CA LEU A 179 -0.49 -8.98 8.84
C LEU A 179 -0.30 -7.79 7.88
N GLY A 180 0.94 -7.47 7.52
CA GLY A 180 1.25 -6.30 6.67
C GLY A 180 1.34 -4.97 7.43
N LEU A 181 1.13 -4.97 8.75
CA LEU A 181 1.20 -3.78 9.61
C LEU A 181 2.63 -3.57 10.13
N TRP A 182 3.07 -2.33 10.06
CA TRP A 182 4.39 -1.88 10.48
C TRP A 182 4.26 -0.58 11.26
N VAL A 183 4.95 -0.49 12.38
CA VAL A 183 4.96 0.70 13.25
C VAL A 183 6.26 1.46 13.04
N ARG A 184 6.16 2.77 12.80
CA ARG A 184 7.32 3.64 12.65
C ARG A 184 8.15 3.63 13.94
N ARG A 185 9.46 3.41 13.82
CA ARG A 185 10.36 3.51 14.98
C ARG A 185 10.33 4.94 15.53
N GLY A 186 10.11 5.05 16.85
CA GLY A 186 9.91 6.34 17.52
C GLY A 186 8.50 6.93 17.38
N ALA A 187 7.53 6.23 16.80
CA ALA A 187 6.13 6.63 16.91
C ALA A 187 5.68 6.61 18.38
N PRO A 188 4.83 7.57 18.80
CA PRO A 188 4.35 7.67 20.18
C PRO A 188 3.23 6.65 20.44
N LEU A 189 3.53 5.37 20.27
CA LEU A 189 2.65 4.25 20.56
C LEU A 189 3.45 3.06 21.07
N THR A 190 2.81 2.21 21.85
CA THR A 190 3.43 1.03 22.44
C THR A 190 2.99 -0.22 21.68
N LEU A 191 3.96 -1.03 21.27
CA LEU A 191 3.76 -2.43 20.92
C LEU A 191 4.32 -3.28 22.04
N TRP A 192 3.52 -4.18 22.55
CA TRP A 192 3.97 -5.17 23.52
C TRP A 192 4.90 -6.18 22.86
N GLU A 193 5.71 -6.87 23.65
CA GLU A 193 6.76 -7.76 23.14
C GLU A 193 6.20 -8.87 22.24
N LEU A 194 5.04 -9.43 22.58
CA LEU A 194 4.37 -10.46 21.77
C LEU A 194 3.55 -9.92 20.58
N GLU A 195 3.39 -8.61 20.47
CA GLU A 195 2.72 -7.96 19.32
C GLU A 195 3.75 -7.56 18.24
N ALA A 196 5.00 -7.43 18.61
CA ALA A 196 6.09 -7.12 17.71
C ALA A 196 6.63 -8.40 17.08
N GLY A 197 6.45 -8.55 15.74
CA GLY A 197 6.95 -9.66 14.95
C GLY A 197 8.40 -9.49 14.49
#